data_730688fb963022974a4df3b874cd96a5
#
_entry.id   730688fb963022974a4df3b874cd96a5
#
_cell.length_a   1.000
_cell.length_b   1.000
_cell.length_c   1.000
_cell.angle_alpha   90.00
_cell.angle_beta   90.00
_cell.angle_gamma   90.00
#
_symmetry.space_group_name_H-M   'P 1'
#
loop_
_entity.id
_entity.type
_entity.pdbx_description
1 polymer ?
#
loop_
_entity_poly.entity_id
_entity_poly.type
_entity_poly.pdbx_seq_one_letter_code
_entity_poly.pdbx_strand_id
1 'polypeptide(L)'
;MAELKKINEMEVENVAGGAGYNANGYRTVCRLETGYLAMRTAPTYDYANEIRGAELYNGDQVILLGTPVIGSDGRTYVFVQACKNSVQGYVNAAYLA
;
A
#
# COMPACT_ATOMS: atom_id res chain seq x y z
N MET A 1 -9.28 9.85 19.83
CA MET A 1 -9.03 9.69 18.99
C MET A 1 -9.05 9.55 18.44
N ALA A 2 -9.08 9.64 18.90
CA ALA A 2 -8.93 9.44 17.95
C ALA A 2 -8.66 9.37 17.59
N GLU A 3 -8.34 9.54 17.69
CA GLU A 3 -7.92 9.44 16.94
C GLU A 3 -7.41 9.10 16.40
N LEU A 4 -7.28 9.23 16.85
CA LEU A 4 -6.78 8.86 16.03
C LEU A 4 -7.19 8.78 15.53
N LYS A 5 -7.38 9.12 15.69
CA LYS A 5 -7.55 9.00 14.87
C LYS A 5 -7.57 9.30 14.12
N LYS A 6 -7.58 9.60 14.11
CA LYS A 6 -7.46 9.72 13.15
C LYS A 6 -7.24 9.44 12.41
N ILE A 7 -7.23 9.14 12.45
CA ILE A 7 -7.02 8.61 11.61
C ILE A 7 -7.62 8.26 11.35
N ASN A 8 -7.83 8.27 11.63
CA ASN A 8 -8.26 7.82 11.08
C ASN A 8 -9.14 7.58 10.88
N GLU A 9 -9.62 7.75 11.27
CA GLU A 9 -10.19 7.35 10.78
C GLU A 9 -10.79 7.49 10.04
N MET A 10 -10.80 7.74 9.83
CA MET A 10 -11.01 7.71 8.88
C MET A 10 -11.26 7.40 8.19
N GLU A 11 -11.13 7.32 8.24
CA GLU A 11 -11.09 6.83 7.50
C GLU A 11 -11.23 6.12 7.10
N VAL A 12 -11.23 5.84 7.35
CA VAL A 12 -11.27 4.91 6.72
C VAL A 12 -12.13 4.27 6.53
N GLU A 13 -12.60 4.32 6.60
CA GLU A 13 -13.18 3.63 6.12
C GLU A 13 -13.59 3.23 5.30
N ASN A 14 -13.62 3.35 5.06
CA ASN A 14 -13.79 2.89 4.11
C ASN A 14 -13.44 2.40 3.48
N VAL A 15 -13.19 2.26 3.85
CA VAL A 15 -12.64 1.72 3.10
C VAL A 15 -13.02 0.93 2.40
N ALA A 16 -13.21 1.15 2.11
CA ALA A 16 -13.55 0.43 1.46
C ALA A 16 -13.40 -0.54 1.00
N GLY A 17 -13.56 -0.76 0.83
CA GLY A 17 -13.46 -1.68 0.35
C GLY A 17 -13.37 -2.58 0.72
N GLY A 18 -13.32 -2.38 1.26
CA GLY A 18 -13.46 -3.41 1.33
C GLY A 18 -13.07 -4.57 1.90
N ALA A 19 -13.43 -5.59 1.34
CA ALA A 19 -13.04 -6.89 1.76
C ALA A 19 -11.54 -6.94 1.88
N GLY A 20 -11.07 -7.54 2.93
CA GLY A 20 -9.66 -7.62 3.24
C GLY A 20 -9.09 -6.38 3.87
N TYR A 21 -9.84 -5.31 3.87
CA TYR A 21 -9.41 -4.07 4.50
C TYR A 21 -9.76 -4.12 5.97
N ASN A 22 -8.79 -3.82 6.83
CA ASN A 22 -9.09 -3.75 8.24
C ASN A 22 -9.39 -2.30 8.61
N ALA A 23 -9.99 -2.14 9.78
CA ALA A 23 -10.48 -0.84 10.20
C ALA A 23 -9.36 0.17 10.45
N ASN A 24 -8.13 -0.32 10.64
CA ASN A 24 -7.01 0.55 10.95
C ASN A 24 -6.22 0.96 9.72
N GLY A 25 -6.65 0.55 8.55
CA GLY A 25 -5.93 0.87 7.33
C GLY A 25 -4.72 -0.01 7.06
N TYR A 26 -4.53 -1.06 7.82
CA TYR A 26 -3.45 -2.01 7.56
C TYR A 26 -3.83 -2.93 6.42
N ARG A 27 -2.82 -3.30 5.63
CA ARG A 27 -2.97 -4.28 4.56
C ARG A 27 -1.81 -5.23 4.61
N THR A 28 -2.02 -6.42 4.06
CA THR A 28 -0.98 -7.43 4.00
C THR A 28 -0.64 -7.70 2.55
N VAL A 29 0.65 -7.73 2.24
CA VAL A 29 1.12 -8.08 0.89
C VAL A 29 0.82 -9.54 0.65
N CYS A 30 0.25 -9.84 -0.51
CA CYS A 30 -0.18 -11.19 -0.85
C CYS A 30 -0.18 -11.40 -2.35
N ARG A 31 -0.39 -12.63 -2.76
CA ARG A 31 -0.57 -13.01 -4.16
C ARG A 31 0.69 -12.86 -5.03
N LEU A 32 1.84 -12.63 -4.44
CA LEU A 32 3.08 -12.66 -5.20
C LEU A 32 3.43 -14.11 -5.50
N GLU A 33 3.55 -14.44 -6.77
CA GLU A 33 3.91 -15.79 -7.16
C GLU A 33 5.40 -16.00 -7.09
N THR A 34 6.15 -14.92 -7.31
CA THR A 34 7.60 -14.94 -7.24
C THR A 34 8.09 -13.51 -7.06
N GLY A 35 9.29 -13.36 -6.54
CA GLY A 35 9.89 -12.04 -6.41
C GLY A 35 9.28 -11.21 -5.32
N TYR A 36 9.17 -9.92 -5.56
CA TYR A 36 8.77 -8.96 -4.53
C TYR A 36 7.84 -7.91 -5.11
N LEU A 37 7.16 -7.22 -4.20
CA LEU A 37 6.35 -6.05 -4.55
C LEU A 37 7.22 -4.81 -4.36
N ALA A 38 7.42 -4.05 -5.42
CA ALA A 38 8.25 -2.86 -5.36
C ALA A 38 7.49 -1.69 -4.73
N MET A 39 8.18 -0.92 -3.91
CA MET A 39 7.72 0.40 -3.49
C MET A 39 8.30 1.42 -4.46
N ARG A 40 7.46 2.37 -4.89
CA ARG A 40 7.83 3.29 -5.97
C ARG A 40 7.62 4.73 -5.54
N THR A 41 8.38 5.62 -6.17
CA THR A 41 8.25 7.06 -5.89
C THR A 41 7.06 7.69 -6.63
N ALA A 42 6.47 6.98 -7.59
CA ALA A 42 5.35 7.48 -8.37
C ALA A 42 4.38 6.34 -8.66
N PRO A 43 3.09 6.65 -8.90
CA PRO A 43 2.07 5.61 -9.13
C PRO A 43 2.09 5.12 -10.58
N THR A 44 3.18 4.47 -10.95
CA THR A 44 3.29 3.87 -12.28
C THR A 44 4.43 2.86 -12.25
N TYR A 45 4.35 1.86 -13.13
CA TYR A 45 5.40 0.88 -13.26
C TYR A 45 6.54 1.49 -14.08
N ASP A 46 7.67 1.74 -13.42
CA ASP A 46 8.85 2.29 -14.06
C ASP A 46 10.05 1.81 -13.25
N TYR A 47 10.95 1.12 -13.92
CA TYR A 47 12.12 0.59 -13.24
C TYR A 47 12.90 1.68 -12.51
N ALA A 48 12.92 2.89 -13.07
CA ALA A 48 13.69 3.99 -12.51
C ALA A 48 13.08 4.56 -11.23
N ASN A 49 11.80 4.29 -10.94
CA ASN A 49 11.16 4.85 -9.75
C ASN A 49 11.09 3.86 -8.59
N GLU A 50 11.67 2.70 -8.72
CA GLU A 50 11.67 1.70 -7.67
C GLU A 50 12.61 2.12 -6.54
N ILE A 51 12.10 2.06 -5.30
CA ILE A 51 12.90 2.40 -4.12
C ILE A 51 13.67 1.16 -3.73
N ARG A 52 14.98 1.22 -3.90
CA ARG A 52 15.84 0.07 -3.62
C ARG A 52 15.96 -0.15 -2.13
N GLY A 53 15.96 -1.43 -1.73
CA GLY A 53 16.05 -1.80 -0.33
C GLY A 53 14.72 -1.79 0.38
N ALA A 54 13.64 -1.47 -0.33
CA ALA A 54 12.30 -1.41 0.26
C ALA A 54 11.38 -2.50 -0.28
N GLU A 55 11.94 -3.59 -0.77
CA GLU A 55 11.16 -4.68 -1.36
C GLU A 55 10.23 -5.31 -0.32
N LEU A 56 9.00 -5.57 -0.73
CA LEU A 56 8.00 -6.20 0.12
C LEU A 56 7.73 -7.61 -0.38
N TYR A 57 7.42 -8.49 0.56
CA TYR A 57 7.17 -9.91 0.27
C TYR A 57 5.83 -10.31 0.85
N ASN A 58 5.30 -11.44 0.39
CA ASN A 58 4.04 -11.96 0.93
C ASN A 58 4.12 -12.03 2.46
N GLY A 59 3.09 -11.49 3.12
CA GLY A 59 3.03 -11.44 4.57
C GLY A 59 3.49 -10.13 5.17
N ASP A 60 4.22 -9.31 4.43
CA ASP A 60 4.62 -7.98 4.94
C ASP A 60 3.40 -7.10 5.07
N GLN A 61 3.37 -6.27 6.11
CA GLN A 61 2.25 -5.38 6.36
C GLN A 61 2.61 -3.95 6.02
N VAL A 62 1.60 -3.22 5.55
CA VAL A 62 1.72 -1.80 5.24
C VAL A 62 0.53 -1.07 5.83
N ILE A 63 0.69 0.23 6.01
CA ILE A 63 -0.39 1.13 6.44
C ILE A 63 -0.73 2.01 5.25
N LEU A 64 -2.01 2.10 4.92
CA LEU A 64 -2.47 2.98 3.85
C LEU A 64 -2.30 4.44 4.29
N LEU A 65 -1.67 5.24 3.45
CA LEU A 65 -1.48 6.66 3.70
C LEU A 65 -2.31 7.54 2.76
N GLY A 66 -2.89 6.95 1.72
CA GLY A 66 -3.69 7.72 0.78
C GLY A 66 -4.74 6.83 0.13
N THR A 67 -5.51 7.42 -0.76
CA THR A 67 -6.52 6.68 -1.52
C THR A 67 -5.90 6.09 -2.78
N PRO A 68 -6.43 4.96 -3.26
CA PRO A 68 -5.91 4.38 -4.50
C PRO A 68 -6.06 5.32 -5.69
N VAL A 69 -5.10 5.30 -6.58
CA VAL A 69 -5.11 6.08 -7.80
C VAL A 69 -4.79 5.18 -8.99
N ILE A 70 -5.30 5.55 -10.16
CA ILE A 70 -4.99 4.83 -11.39
C ILE A 70 -3.70 5.43 -11.95
N GLY A 71 -2.70 4.57 -12.12
CA GLY A 71 -1.44 5.02 -12.69
C GLY A 71 -1.50 5.21 -14.19
N SER A 72 -0.46 5.80 -14.75
CA SER A 72 -0.39 6.03 -16.19
C SER A 72 -0.32 4.71 -16.98
N ASP A 73 0.05 3.62 -16.30
CA ASP A 73 0.10 2.30 -16.92
C ASP A 73 -1.23 1.53 -16.80
N GLY A 74 -2.28 2.18 -16.26
CA GLY A 74 -3.58 1.56 -16.09
C GLY A 74 -3.74 0.73 -14.85
N ARG A 75 -2.67 0.56 -14.06
CA ARG A 75 -2.75 -0.21 -12.81
C ARG A 75 -3.15 0.71 -11.67
N THR A 76 -3.71 0.12 -10.63
CA THR A 76 -4.12 0.87 -9.43
C THR A 76 -3.00 0.84 -8.40
N TYR A 77 -2.62 2.01 -7.92
CA TYR A 77 -1.57 2.15 -6.90
C TYR A 77 -2.11 2.87 -5.69
N VAL A 78 -1.48 2.63 -4.55
CA VAL A 78 -1.83 3.32 -3.31
C VAL A 78 -0.55 3.66 -2.56
N PHE A 79 -0.54 4.83 -1.93
CA PHE A 79 0.61 5.28 -1.14
C PHE A 79 0.53 4.65 0.24
N VAL A 80 1.61 4.00 0.65
CA VAL A 80 1.63 3.24 1.90
C VAL A 80 2.95 3.46 2.63
N GLN A 81 2.96 3.05 3.89
CA GLN A 81 4.20 2.95 4.67
C GLN A 81 4.37 1.50 5.08
N ALA A 82 5.53 0.94 4.80
CA ALA A 82 5.85 -0.42 5.22
C ALA A 82 6.07 -0.47 6.72
N CYS A 83 5.47 -1.45 7.38
CA CYS A 83 5.59 -1.56 8.83
C CYS A 83 6.99 -1.97 9.25
N LYS A 84 7.66 -2.78 8.45
CA LYS A 84 8.95 -3.36 8.85
C LYS A 84 10.11 -2.36 8.82
N ASN A 85 10.02 -1.29 8.01
CA ASN A 85 11.15 -0.38 7.85
C ASN A 85 10.74 1.09 7.75
N SER A 86 9.44 1.39 7.83
CA SER A 86 8.89 2.75 7.77
C SER A 86 9.11 3.46 6.44
N VAL A 87 9.52 2.74 5.40
CA VAL A 87 9.67 3.35 4.08
C VAL A 87 8.30 3.62 3.49
N GLN A 88 8.14 4.78 2.86
CA GLN A 88 6.89 5.19 2.24
C GLN A 88 7.02 5.20 0.72
N GLY A 89 5.98 4.77 0.05
CA GLY A 89 5.98 4.76 -1.40
C GLY A 89 4.68 4.21 -1.96
N TYR A 90 4.57 4.23 -3.28
CA TYR A 90 3.42 3.67 -3.98
C TYR A 90 3.64 2.18 -4.24
N VAL A 91 2.59 1.40 -4.06
CA VAL A 91 2.61 -0.01 -4.38
C VAL A 91 1.37 -0.36 -5.21
N ASN A 92 1.48 -1.42 -5.99
CA ASN A 92 0.36 -1.92 -6.77
C ASN A 92 -0.66 -2.53 -5.82
N ALA A 93 -1.87 -1.95 -5.80
CA ALA A 93 -2.92 -2.34 -4.86
C ALA A 93 -3.42 -3.76 -5.09
N ALA A 94 -3.18 -4.34 -6.26
CA ALA A 94 -3.62 -5.71 -6.54
C ALA A 94 -2.95 -6.74 -5.63
N TYR A 95 -1.84 -6.38 -5.02
CA TYR A 95 -1.09 -7.28 -4.14
C TYR A 95 -1.30 -6.99 -2.67
N LEU A 96 -2.37 -6.27 -2.33
CA LEU A 96 -2.71 -5.97 -0.94
C LEU A 96 -4.05 -6.59 -0.58
N ALA A 97 -4.16 -7.05 0.66
CA ALA A 97 -5.41 -7.59 1.16
C ALA A 97 -5.66 -7.19 2.61
#